data_0ccb2bae65b0df3808893f9d5dc4f966
#
_entry.id   0ccb2bae65b0df3808893f9d5dc4f966
#
_cell.length_a   1.000
_cell.length_b   1.000
_cell.length_c   1.000
_cell.angle_alpha   90.00
_cell.angle_beta   90.00
_cell.angle_gamma   90.00
#
_symmetry.space_group_name_H-M   'P 1'
#
loop_
_entity.id
_entity.type
_entity.pdbx_description
1 polymer ?
#
loop_
_entity_poly.entity_id
_entity_poly.type
_entity_poly.pdbx_seq_one_letter_code
_entity_poly.pdbx_strand_id
1 'polypeptide(L)'
;MISSVQNRLSKPHFDWPLLIAAYLLALYGVFAITISNFNPTLGSDRSLQDLVMDANNGRLQLLWVVVSMVVVALIMTIRYDLIGRMWPLIYIVDILLLILVLGTTKINGVSGWFQLLDRTIQPSELAKIALIITLSKALTRHADKAIPNFGYFVYICIHFGIPALLIAAQPDIGTLMVFVVIFVVLLFMSGFELQWFFALGGLAVAGITPVIFHLASTNNFRWLRLVAFINPESDPTGSSYQIVNSKVTVGSGGIYGKGAWAEGTLTHLNYVPENHTDFIFTVVGETLGFVGACILLGLYAFLIFRMLLLAYHTDDRFGQFIIIGVMSMLLFHVYENIGMCIGVMPITGIPLPFISYGGTNLVINMAGIGLVLNVTRYKSSLDLRVRQEQV
;
A
#
# COMPACT_ATOMS: atom_id res chain seq x y z
N MET A 1 19.23 -5.65 -29.96
CA MET A 1 18.95 -5.94 -28.53
C MET A 1 17.57 -5.44 -28.09
N ILE A 2 17.14 -4.22 -28.45
CA ILE A 2 15.80 -3.67 -28.13
C ILE A 2 14.69 -4.47 -28.83
N SER A 3 14.84 -4.86 -30.11
CA SER A 3 13.84 -5.63 -30.86
C SER A 3 13.64 -7.07 -30.33
N SER A 4 14.67 -7.69 -29.76
CA SER A 4 14.56 -9.02 -29.16
C SER A 4 13.87 -9.00 -27.80
N VAL A 5 13.97 -7.90 -27.06
CA VAL A 5 13.23 -7.67 -25.82
C VAL A 5 11.75 -7.38 -26.13
N GLN A 6 11.47 -6.55 -27.13
CA GLN A 6 10.11 -6.27 -27.60
C GLN A 6 9.37 -7.54 -28.04
N ASN A 7 10.05 -8.44 -28.77
CA ASN A 7 9.46 -9.71 -29.24
C ASN A 7 9.23 -10.75 -28.13
N ARG A 8 9.97 -10.67 -27.02
CA ARG A 8 9.74 -11.54 -25.84
C ARG A 8 8.56 -11.06 -24.98
N LEU A 9 8.27 -9.76 -24.95
CA LEU A 9 7.20 -9.18 -24.16
C LEU A 9 5.82 -9.24 -24.86
N SER A 10 5.77 -9.57 -26.16
CA SER A 10 4.53 -9.73 -26.93
C SER A 10 3.86 -11.10 -26.80
N LYS A 11 4.50 -12.09 -26.17
CA LYS A 11 3.89 -13.41 -25.89
C LYS A 11 3.23 -13.43 -24.51
N PRO A 12 2.19 -14.29 -24.27
CA PRO A 12 1.58 -14.46 -22.95
C PRO A 12 2.66 -15.00 -22.00
N HIS A 13 3.23 -14.11 -21.21
CA HIS A 13 4.25 -14.51 -20.26
C HIS A 13 3.79 -14.18 -18.85
N PHE A 14 3.81 -15.21 -18.03
CA PHE A 14 3.73 -15.02 -16.57
C PHE A 14 5.01 -14.32 -16.10
N ASP A 15 4.83 -13.20 -15.42
CA ASP A 15 5.96 -12.39 -14.96
C ASP A 15 6.53 -12.92 -13.64
N TRP A 16 7.36 -13.97 -13.73
CA TRP A 16 8.04 -14.55 -12.58
C TRP A 16 8.88 -13.56 -11.77
N PRO A 17 9.65 -12.64 -12.38
CA PRO A 17 10.43 -11.66 -11.64
C PRO A 17 9.59 -10.79 -10.71
N LEU A 18 8.40 -10.34 -11.15
CA LEU A 18 7.49 -9.56 -10.31
C LEU A 18 6.99 -10.38 -9.11
N LEU A 19 6.54 -11.61 -9.36
CA LEU A 19 6.05 -12.51 -8.32
C LEU A 19 7.14 -12.83 -7.30
N ILE A 20 8.33 -13.19 -7.77
CA ILE A 20 9.47 -13.53 -6.90
C ILE A 20 9.84 -12.32 -6.03
N ALA A 21 9.91 -11.11 -6.59
CA ALA A 21 10.22 -9.91 -5.82
C ALA A 21 9.19 -9.64 -4.71
N ALA A 22 7.89 -9.81 -5.01
CA ALA A 22 6.83 -9.63 -4.01
C ALA A 22 6.93 -10.66 -2.87
N TYR A 23 7.24 -11.93 -3.18
CA TYR A 23 7.42 -12.96 -2.14
C TYR A 23 8.74 -12.80 -1.38
N LEU A 24 9.82 -12.33 -2.01
CA LEU A 24 11.05 -12.00 -1.30
C LEU A 24 10.81 -10.87 -0.29
N LEU A 25 10.05 -9.84 -0.65
CA LEU A 25 9.61 -8.80 0.28
C LEU A 25 8.76 -9.40 1.42
N ALA A 26 7.78 -10.27 1.12
CA ALA A 26 6.94 -10.87 2.14
C ALA A 26 7.76 -11.76 3.12
N LEU A 27 8.74 -12.52 2.63
CA LEU A 27 9.65 -13.31 3.47
C LEU A 27 10.58 -12.43 4.30
N TYR A 28 11.05 -11.31 3.71
CA TYR A 28 11.80 -10.29 4.46
C TYR A 28 10.94 -9.72 5.61
N GLY A 29 9.63 -9.50 5.36
CA GLY A 29 8.68 -9.09 6.38
C GLY A 29 8.53 -10.12 7.51
N VAL A 30 8.37 -11.40 7.18
CA VAL A 30 8.34 -12.49 8.19
C VAL A 30 9.60 -12.43 9.05
N PHE A 31 10.78 -12.27 8.44
CA PHE A 31 12.05 -12.16 9.15
C PHE A 31 12.09 -10.93 10.07
N ALA A 32 11.72 -9.74 9.57
CA ALA A 32 11.72 -8.51 10.36
C ALA A 32 10.72 -8.58 11.55
N ILE A 33 9.53 -9.15 11.33
CA ILE A 33 8.53 -9.37 12.40
C ILE A 33 9.05 -10.37 13.43
N THR A 34 9.73 -11.42 13.00
CA THR A 34 10.33 -12.40 13.92
C THR A 34 11.38 -11.73 14.82
N ILE A 35 12.22 -10.86 14.25
CA ILE A 35 13.19 -10.08 15.01
C ILE A 35 12.48 -9.18 16.03
N SER A 36 11.44 -8.44 15.61
CA SER A 36 10.73 -7.51 16.52
C SER A 36 10.08 -8.20 17.72
N ASN A 37 9.72 -9.47 17.59
CA ASN A 37 9.08 -10.27 18.63
C ASN A 37 10.07 -11.25 19.33
N PHE A 38 11.36 -11.17 19.03
CA PHE A 38 12.38 -12.01 19.64
C PHE A 38 12.48 -11.74 21.15
N ASN A 39 12.44 -12.79 21.93
CA ASN A 39 12.64 -12.72 23.38
C ASN A 39 14.06 -13.20 23.74
N PRO A 40 14.96 -12.31 24.18
CA PRO A 40 16.34 -12.67 24.50
C PRO A 40 16.49 -13.71 25.58
N THR A 41 15.50 -13.84 26.50
CA THR A 41 15.54 -14.80 27.61
C THR A 41 15.46 -16.26 27.15
N LEU A 42 15.08 -16.51 25.91
CA LEU A 42 14.94 -17.86 25.35
C LEU A 42 16.22 -18.44 24.74
N GLY A 43 17.34 -17.67 24.72
CA GLY A 43 18.65 -18.07 24.20
C GLY A 43 18.81 -17.85 22.70
N SER A 44 20.04 -17.55 22.28
CA SER A 44 20.41 -17.23 20.88
C SER A 44 20.72 -18.47 20.00
N ASP A 45 20.83 -19.67 20.58
CA ASP A 45 21.29 -20.89 19.87
C ASP A 45 20.18 -21.63 19.12
N ARG A 46 19.03 -20.98 18.88
CA ARG A 46 17.89 -21.56 18.20
C ARG A 46 17.97 -21.44 16.68
N SER A 47 17.41 -22.43 15.97
CA SER A 47 17.26 -22.32 14.52
C SER A 47 16.28 -21.21 14.14
N LEU A 48 16.44 -20.64 12.93
CA LEU A 48 15.48 -19.66 12.38
C LEU A 48 14.04 -20.20 12.37
N GLN A 49 13.88 -21.49 12.13
CA GLN A 49 12.58 -22.15 12.14
C GLN A 49 11.93 -22.09 13.52
N ASP A 50 12.68 -22.39 14.58
CA ASP A 50 12.17 -22.35 15.96
C ASP A 50 11.80 -20.92 16.35
N LEU A 51 12.62 -19.93 15.97
CA LEU A 51 12.38 -18.51 16.24
C LEU A 51 11.10 -18.01 15.57
N VAL A 52 10.85 -18.38 14.31
CA VAL A 52 9.61 -18.02 13.59
C VAL A 52 8.39 -18.69 14.21
N MET A 53 8.51 -19.95 14.64
CA MET A 53 7.39 -20.70 15.21
C MET A 53 7.05 -20.26 16.64
N ASP A 54 8.04 -19.87 17.42
CA ASP A 54 7.84 -19.34 18.78
C ASP A 54 7.33 -17.90 18.77
N ALA A 55 7.73 -17.10 17.77
CA ALA A 55 7.18 -15.77 17.56
C ALA A 55 5.75 -15.84 17.02
N ASN A 56 4.75 -15.69 17.86
CA ASN A 56 3.35 -15.83 17.48
C ASN A 56 2.99 -15.00 16.22
N ASN A 57 3.45 -13.75 16.15
CA ASN A 57 3.22 -12.88 15.02
C ASN A 57 3.99 -13.32 13.75
N GLY A 58 5.21 -13.84 13.89
CA GLY A 58 6.01 -14.36 12.77
C GLY A 58 5.34 -15.57 12.11
N ARG A 59 4.88 -16.53 12.92
CA ARG A 59 4.12 -17.71 12.46
C ARG A 59 2.83 -17.31 11.75
N LEU A 60 2.09 -16.36 12.32
CA LEU A 60 0.86 -15.87 11.72
C LEU A 60 1.12 -15.14 10.39
N GLN A 61 2.18 -14.35 10.31
CA GLN A 61 2.55 -13.69 9.07
C GLN A 61 2.94 -14.69 7.99
N LEU A 62 3.67 -15.77 8.33
CA LEU A 62 3.98 -16.85 7.40
C LEU A 62 2.70 -17.53 6.87
N LEU A 63 1.72 -17.77 7.74
CA LEU A 63 0.41 -18.29 7.33
C LEU A 63 -0.27 -17.35 6.34
N TRP A 64 -0.22 -16.03 6.57
CA TRP A 64 -0.79 -15.05 5.64
C TRP A 64 -0.04 -15.00 4.30
N VAL A 65 1.27 -15.27 4.28
CA VAL A 65 2.02 -15.46 3.04
C VAL A 65 1.46 -16.63 2.24
N VAL A 66 1.18 -17.77 2.89
CA VAL A 66 0.58 -18.95 2.23
C VAL A 66 -0.84 -18.63 1.74
N VAL A 67 -1.67 -17.98 2.56
CA VAL A 67 -3.02 -17.53 2.14
C VAL A 67 -2.94 -16.60 0.94
N SER A 68 -1.97 -15.69 0.91
CA SER A 68 -1.80 -14.78 -0.21
C SER A 68 -1.43 -15.50 -1.53
N MET A 69 -0.71 -16.63 -1.47
CA MET A 69 -0.47 -17.48 -2.66
C MET A 69 -1.78 -18.00 -3.25
N VAL A 70 -2.68 -18.48 -2.39
CA VAL A 70 -4.00 -18.96 -2.84
C VAL A 70 -4.80 -17.81 -3.45
N VAL A 71 -4.79 -16.62 -2.85
CA VAL A 71 -5.50 -15.44 -3.37
C VAL A 71 -4.94 -15.01 -4.73
N VAL A 72 -3.62 -14.95 -4.89
CA VAL A 72 -2.98 -14.66 -6.20
C VAL A 72 -3.38 -15.71 -7.22
N ALA A 73 -3.32 -17.01 -6.88
CA ALA A 73 -3.73 -18.09 -7.77
C ALA A 73 -5.20 -17.97 -8.19
N LEU A 74 -6.11 -17.66 -7.26
CA LEU A 74 -7.53 -17.45 -7.56
C LEU A 74 -7.74 -16.25 -8.49
N ILE A 75 -7.10 -15.11 -8.23
CA ILE A 75 -7.18 -13.92 -9.11
C ILE A 75 -6.69 -14.27 -10.52
N MET A 76 -5.65 -15.10 -10.64
CA MET A 76 -5.12 -15.55 -11.92
C MET A 76 -6.05 -16.45 -12.72
N THR A 77 -7.10 -17.03 -12.13
CA THR A 77 -8.09 -17.85 -12.85
C THR A 77 -9.16 -17.01 -13.55
N ILE A 78 -9.41 -15.79 -13.07
CA ILE A 78 -10.47 -14.90 -13.56
C ILE A 78 -9.83 -13.86 -14.47
N ARG A 79 -10.27 -13.74 -15.73
CA ARG A 79 -9.74 -12.73 -16.66
C ARG A 79 -10.05 -11.31 -16.13
N TYR A 80 -9.06 -10.43 -16.18
CA TYR A 80 -9.21 -9.03 -15.72
C TYR A 80 -10.32 -8.27 -16.46
N ASP A 81 -10.62 -8.61 -17.75
CA ASP A 81 -11.75 -8.06 -18.50
C ASP A 81 -13.09 -8.34 -17.82
N LEU A 82 -13.26 -9.57 -17.27
CA LEU A 82 -14.47 -9.95 -16.56
C LEU A 82 -14.58 -9.16 -15.25
N ILE A 83 -13.46 -9.03 -14.53
CA ILE A 83 -13.38 -8.17 -13.33
C ILE A 83 -13.78 -6.74 -13.71
N GLY A 84 -13.26 -6.23 -14.82
CA GLY A 84 -13.61 -4.91 -15.34
C GLY A 84 -15.08 -4.76 -15.75
N ARG A 85 -15.78 -5.83 -16.17
CA ARG A 85 -17.22 -5.78 -16.44
C ARG A 85 -18.05 -5.72 -15.16
N MET A 86 -17.55 -6.30 -14.08
CA MET A 86 -18.21 -6.31 -12.77
C MET A 86 -17.96 -5.02 -11.95
N TRP A 87 -17.33 -4.00 -12.53
CA TRP A 87 -16.99 -2.77 -11.83
C TRP A 87 -18.17 -2.12 -11.07
N PRO A 88 -19.45 -2.11 -11.56
CA PRO A 88 -20.54 -1.49 -10.82
C PRO A 88 -20.87 -2.30 -9.55
N LEU A 89 -20.81 -3.63 -9.63
CA LEU A 89 -21.01 -4.50 -8.47
C LEU A 89 -19.90 -4.31 -7.45
N ILE A 90 -18.63 -4.27 -7.90
CA ILE A 90 -17.46 -4.03 -7.04
C ILE A 90 -17.62 -2.69 -6.33
N TYR A 91 -18.01 -1.64 -7.05
CA TYR A 91 -18.20 -0.30 -6.48
C TYR A 91 -19.34 -0.27 -5.43
N ILE A 92 -20.49 -0.89 -5.74
CA ILE A 92 -21.62 -0.94 -4.80
C ILE A 92 -21.25 -1.72 -3.53
N VAL A 93 -20.61 -2.88 -3.68
CA VAL A 93 -20.18 -3.70 -2.54
C VAL A 93 -19.16 -2.94 -1.68
N ASP A 94 -18.21 -2.25 -2.31
CA ASP A 94 -17.24 -1.42 -1.62
C ASP A 94 -17.89 -0.32 -0.79
N ILE A 95 -18.81 0.46 -1.39
CA ILE A 95 -19.56 1.51 -0.69
C ILE A 95 -20.37 0.94 0.48
N LEU A 96 -21.03 -0.20 0.28
CA LEU A 96 -21.80 -0.85 1.35
C LEU A 96 -20.89 -1.28 2.51
N LEU A 97 -19.72 -1.87 2.23
CA LEU A 97 -18.75 -2.25 3.27
C LEU A 97 -18.22 -1.03 4.03
N LEU A 98 -17.92 0.06 3.31
CA LEU A 98 -17.46 1.31 3.93
C LEU A 98 -18.55 1.97 4.80
N ILE A 99 -19.82 1.89 4.41
CA ILE A 99 -20.95 2.37 5.23
C ILE A 99 -21.13 1.48 6.47
N LEU A 100 -21.14 0.16 6.30
CA LEU A 100 -21.35 -0.78 7.39
C LEU A 100 -20.29 -0.65 8.49
N VAL A 101 -19.03 -0.40 8.12
CA VAL A 101 -17.93 -0.28 9.09
C VAL A 101 -18.03 1.01 9.92
N LEU A 102 -18.73 2.05 9.46
CA LEU A 102 -18.97 3.26 10.26
C LEU A 102 -19.77 3.00 11.54
N GLY A 103 -20.59 1.93 11.54
CA GLY A 103 -21.35 1.48 12.70
C GLY A 103 -20.56 0.64 13.71
N THR A 104 -19.28 0.35 13.46
CA THR A 104 -18.46 -0.48 14.35
C THR A 104 -17.82 0.30 15.49
N THR A 105 -17.37 -0.40 16.52
CA THR A 105 -16.65 0.19 17.65
C THR A 105 -15.31 0.79 17.21
N LYS A 106 -14.97 1.95 17.75
CA LYS A 106 -13.72 2.63 17.43
C LYS A 106 -12.53 1.92 18.07
N ILE A 107 -11.55 1.58 17.26
CA ILE A 107 -10.23 1.08 17.71
C ILE A 107 -9.22 2.19 17.44
N ASN A 108 -8.49 2.63 18.46
CA ASN A 108 -7.53 3.76 18.36
C ASN A 108 -8.13 5.04 17.72
N GLY A 109 -9.42 5.31 17.97
CA GLY A 109 -10.10 6.49 17.45
C GLY A 109 -10.59 6.40 15.99
N VAL A 110 -10.45 5.25 15.34
CA VAL A 110 -10.89 4.98 13.96
C VAL A 110 -11.97 3.90 13.97
N SER A 111 -13.10 4.16 13.27
CA SER A 111 -14.16 3.17 13.02
C SER A 111 -13.89 2.48 11.68
N GLY A 112 -12.88 1.61 11.63
CA GLY A 112 -12.38 1.08 10.37
C GLY A 112 -12.27 -0.45 10.31
N TRP A 113 -12.64 -1.18 11.38
CA TRP A 113 -12.41 -2.62 11.46
C TRP A 113 -13.68 -3.40 11.78
N PHE A 114 -13.89 -4.48 11.03
CA PHE A 114 -14.78 -5.55 11.45
C PHE A 114 -14.01 -6.52 12.34
N GLN A 115 -14.54 -6.81 13.51
CA GLN A 115 -14.04 -7.88 14.38
C GLN A 115 -14.72 -9.19 13.98
N LEU A 116 -13.96 -10.14 13.45
CA LEU A 116 -14.44 -11.46 13.08
C LEU A 116 -13.54 -12.50 13.75
N LEU A 117 -14.07 -13.24 14.76
CA LEU A 117 -13.36 -14.35 15.42
C LEU A 117 -11.91 -13.98 15.81
N ASP A 118 -11.69 -13.07 16.71
CA ASP A 118 -10.37 -12.60 17.17
C ASP A 118 -9.46 -11.99 16.07
N ARG A 119 -10.01 -11.69 14.89
CA ARG A 119 -9.32 -11.07 13.77
C ARG A 119 -10.01 -9.78 13.36
N THR A 120 -9.21 -8.84 12.90
CA THR A 120 -9.72 -7.59 12.37
C THR A 120 -9.52 -7.55 10.86
N ILE A 121 -10.61 -7.21 10.14
CA ILE A 121 -10.58 -6.96 8.70
C ILE A 121 -10.88 -5.49 8.50
N GLN A 122 -10.05 -4.80 7.74
CA GLN A 122 -10.23 -3.39 7.42
C GLN A 122 -10.79 -3.24 6.00
N PRO A 123 -12.07 -2.84 5.83
CA PRO A 123 -12.67 -2.65 4.51
C PRO A 123 -11.95 -1.62 3.65
N SER A 124 -11.39 -0.58 4.25
CA SER A 124 -10.64 0.44 3.51
C SER A 124 -9.38 -0.11 2.81
N GLU A 125 -8.83 -1.24 3.25
CA GLU A 125 -7.78 -1.96 2.53
C GLU A 125 -8.31 -2.54 1.21
N LEU A 126 -9.48 -3.20 1.24
CA LEU A 126 -10.16 -3.71 0.04
C LEU A 126 -10.58 -2.57 -0.89
N ALA A 127 -11.05 -1.48 -0.32
CA ALA A 127 -11.51 -0.30 -1.04
C ALA A 127 -10.42 0.31 -1.95
N LYS A 128 -9.13 0.21 -1.60
CA LYS A 128 -8.03 0.64 -2.47
C LYS A 128 -8.01 -0.12 -3.80
N ILE A 129 -8.13 -1.43 -3.74
CA ILE A 129 -8.17 -2.29 -4.95
C ILE A 129 -9.48 -2.06 -5.73
N ALA A 130 -10.61 -1.94 -5.02
CA ALA A 130 -11.91 -1.63 -5.63
C ALA A 130 -11.86 -0.29 -6.37
N LEU A 131 -11.28 0.75 -5.77
CA LEU A 131 -11.08 2.06 -6.39
C LEU A 131 -10.21 1.94 -7.65
N ILE A 132 -9.07 1.24 -7.58
CA ILE A 132 -8.18 1.04 -8.74
C ILE A 132 -8.95 0.42 -9.89
N ILE A 133 -9.71 -0.66 -9.67
CA ILE A 133 -10.46 -1.35 -10.71
C ILE A 133 -11.56 -0.47 -11.29
N THR A 134 -12.37 0.14 -10.42
CA THR A 134 -13.55 0.90 -10.85
C THR A 134 -13.18 2.21 -11.51
N LEU A 135 -12.19 2.92 -10.98
CA LEU A 135 -11.69 4.17 -11.56
C LEU A 135 -10.95 3.91 -12.87
N SER A 136 -10.12 2.86 -12.96
CA SER A 136 -9.48 2.45 -14.22
C SER A 136 -10.52 2.17 -15.30
N LYS A 137 -11.61 1.49 -14.95
CA LYS A 137 -12.69 1.20 -15.92
C LYS A 137 -13.47 2.45 -16.30
N ALA A 138 -13.75 3.32 -15.35
CA ALA A 138 -14.39 4.61 -15.62
C ALA A 138 -13.53 5.45 -16.57
N LEU A 139 -12.23 5.58 -16.32
CA LEU A 139 -11.30 6.36 -17.13
C LEU A 139 -11.11 5.79 -18.55
N THR A 140 -11.09 4.47 -18.72
CA THR A 140 -10.94 3.82 -20.03
C THR A 140 -12.11 4.14 -20.96
N ARG A 141 -13.33 4.25 -20.46
CA ARG A 141 -14.52 4.54 -21.28
C ARG A 141 -14.47 5.86 -22.04
N HIS A 142 -13.63 6.79 -21.62
CA HIS A 142 -13.57 8.14 -22.17
C HIS A 142 -12.22 8.47 -22.81
N ALA A 143 -11.20 7.65 -22.59
CA ALA A 143 -9.91 7.82 -23.24
C ALA A 143 -9.98 7.74 -24.78
N ASP A 144 -11.07 7.15 -25.31
CA ASP A 144 -11.36 7.09 -26.75
C ASP A 144 -12.07 8.34 -27.28
N LYS A 145 -12.47 9.27 -26.40
CA LYS A 145 -13.10 10.55 -26.78
C LYS A 145 -12.07 11.67 -26.69
N ALA A 146 -11.90 12.40 -27.77
CA ALA A 146 -10.79 13.34 -28.01
C ALA A 146 -10.61 14.49 -27.00
N ILE A 147 -11.57 14.81 -26.12
CA ILE A 147 -11.45 15.83 -25.10
C ILE A 147 -12.34 15.47 -23.88
N PRO A 148 -11.78 15.36 -22.67
CA PRO A 148 -12.59 15.23 -21.45
C PRO A 148 -13.41 16.51 -21.25
N ASN A 149 -14.74 16.43 -21.31
CA ASN A 149 -15.60 17.55 -21.01
C ASN A 149 -15.77 17.72 -19.49
N PHE A 150 -16.22 18.92 -19.06
CA PHE A 150 -16.45 19.24 -17.66
C PHE A 150 -17.38 18.23 -16.95
N GLY A 151 -18.44 17.78 -17.61
CA GLY A 151 -19.38 16.82 -17.04
C GLY A 151 -18.72 15.48 -16.73
N TYR A 152 -17.80 15.04 -17.57
CA TYR A 152 -17.04 13.80 -17.32
C TYR A 152 -16.06 13.96 -16.16
N PHE A 153 -15.36 15.09 -16.08
CA PHE A 153 -14.51 15.40 -14.94
C PHE A 153 -15.28 15.36 -13.62
N VAL A 154 -16.46 16.01 -13.57
CA VAL A 154 -17.33 15.98 -12.41
C VAL A 154 -17.78 14.55 -12.06
N TYR A 155 -18.13 13.74 -13.09
CA TYR A 155 -18.47 12.34 -12.86
C TYR A 155 -17.33 11.56 -12.21
N ILE A 156 -16.10 11.72 -12.68
CA ILE A 156 -14.90 11.07 -12.12
C ILE A 156 -14.64 11.56 -10.69
N CYS A 157 -14.80 12.87 -10.43
CA CYS A 157 -14.66 13.44 -9.09
C CYS A 157 -15.72 12.87 -8.12
N ILE A 158 -16.96 12.72 -8.56
CA ILE A 158 -18.03 12.11 -7.74
C ILE A 158 -17.73 10.62 -7.48
N HIS A 159 -17.31 9.88 -8.51
CA HIS A 159 -16.96 8.47 -8.39
C HIS A 159 -15.84 8.24 -7.36
N PHE A 160 -14.82 9.08 -7.35
CA PHE A 160 -13.76 9.08 -6.34
C PHE A 160 -14.26 9.61 -4.98
N GLY A 161 -15.04 10.69 -5.00
CA GLY A 161 -15.41 11.46 -3.82
C GLY A 161 -16.27 10.68 -2.83
N ILE A 162 -17.17 9.82 -3.31
CA ILE A 162 -18.07 9.04 -2.45
C ILE A 162 -17.27 8.11 -1.52
N PRO A 163 -16.40 7.18 -2.00
CA PRO A 163 -15.62 6.34 -1.11
C PRO A 163 -14.61 7.14 -0.29
N ALA A 164 -14.02 8.20 -0.85
CA ALA A 164 -13.07 9.06 -0.13
C ALA A 164 -13.73 9.77 1.07
N LEU A 165 -14.95 10.27 0.92
CA LEU A 165 -15.71 10.89 2.01
C LEU A 165 -16.10 9.86 3.09
N LEU A 166 -16.44 8.63 2.72
CA LEU A 166 -16.72 7.56 3.67
C LEU A 166 -15.48 7.20 4.49
N ILE A 167 -14.29 7.16 3.87
CA ILE A 167 -13.04 6.92 4.57
C ILE A 167 -12.67 8.13 5.47
N ALA A 168 -12.90 9.35 5.00
CA ALA A 168 -12.73 10.54 5.83
C ALA A 168 -13.64 10.54 7.07
N ALA A 169 -14.87 10.00 6.93
CA ALA A 169 -15.81 9.82 8.03
C ALA A 169 -15.38 8.72 9.03
N GLN A 170 -14.52 7.77 8.61
CA GLN A 170 -13.87 6.77 9.49
C GLN A 170 -12.67 7.31 10.26
N PRO A 171 -12.34 8.52 10.16
CA PRO A 171 -11.14 9.32 10.37
C PRO A 171 -9.81 8.58 10.05
N ASP A 172 -9.76 7.84 8.94
CA ASP A 172 -8.57 7.15 8.44
C ASP A 172 -7.83 8.03 7.42
N ILE A 173 -7.04 8.98 7.93
CA ILE A 173 -6.28 9.95 7.10
C ILE A 173 -5.23 9.23 6.25
N GLY A 174 -4.60 8.20 6.80
CA GLY A 174 -3.58 7.44 6.09
C GLY A 174 -4.13 6.82 4.80
N THR A 175 -5.19 6.03 4.90
CA THR A 175 -5.85 5.43 3.73
C THR A 175 -6.40 6.50 2.77
N LEU A 176 -6.93 7.61 3.28
CA LEU A 176 -7.41 8.71 2.43
C LEU A 176 -6.28 9.30 1.57
N MET A 177 -5.08 9.48 2.11
CA MET A 177 -3.92 9.96 1.35
C MET A 177 -3.55 9.00 0.22
N VAL A 178 -3.57 7.69 0.48
CA VAL A 178 -3.37 6.66 -0.56
C VAL A 178 -4.41 6.78 -1.67
N PHE A 179 -5.69 6.96 -1.31
CA PHE A 179 -6.80 7.16 -2.26
C PHE A 179 -6.55 8.37 -3.15
N VAL A 180 -6.15 9.49 -2.56
CA VAL A 180 -5.83 10.72 -3.30
C VAL A 180 -4.69 10.49 -4.29
N VAL A 181 -3.63 9.80 -3.88
CA VAL A 181 -2.49 9.51 -4.77
C VAL A 181 -2.91 8.61 -5.93
N ILE A 182 -3.66 7.53 -5.67
CA ILE A 182 -4.20 6.67 -6.73
C ILE A 182 -5.03 7.51 -7.72
N PHE A 183 -5.92 8.34 -7.21
CA PHE A 183 -6.79 9.20 -8.02
C PHE A 183 -6.00 10.16 -8.90
N VAL A 184 -5.08 10.92 -8.31
CA VAL A 184 -4.27 11.93 -9.02
C VAL A 184 -3.42 11.28 -10.10
N VAL A 185 -2.75 10.16 -9.78
CA VAL A 185 -1.90 9.45 -10.74
C VAL A 185 -2.72 8.88 -11.91
N LEU A 186 -3.86 8.23 -11.64
CA LEU A 186 -4.71 7.69 -12.69
C LEU A 186 -5.36 8.79 -13.54
N LEU A 187 -5.76 9.91 -12.92
CA LEU A 187 -6.28 11.07 -13.63
C LEU A 187 -5.22 11.66 -14.57
N PHE A 188 -3.97 11.80 -14.10
CA PHE A 188 -2.84 12.27 -14.90
C PHE A 188 -2.57 11.35 -16.10
N MET A 189 -2.52 10.05 -15.86
CA MET A 189 -2.27 9.05 -16.91
C MET A 189 -3.41 8.94 -17.93
N SER A 190 -4.62 9.35 -17.56
CA SER A 190 -5.76 9.36 -18.49
C SER A 190 -5.77 10.55 -19.46
N GLY A 191 -4.82 11.49 -19.33
CA GLY A 191 -4.63 12.60 -20.25
C GLY A 191 -5.45 13.84 -19.92
N PHE A 192 -5.91 13.99 -18.68
CA PHE A 192 -6.50 15.25 -18.23
C PHE A 192 -5.48 16.39 -18.24
N GLU A 193 -5.87 17.57 -18.70
CA GLU A 193 -5.03 18.76 -18.75
C GLU A 193 -4.69 19.27 -17.35
N LEU A 194 -3.54 19.92 -17.22
CA LEU A 194 -3.00 20.42 -15.95
C LEU A 194 -3.94 21.40 -15.22
N GLN A 195 -4.78 22.14 -15.95
CA GLN A 195 -5.79 23.03 -15.37
C GLN A 195 -6.77 22.32 -14.41
N TRP A 196 -7.12 21.05 -14.66
CA TRP A 196 -7.98 20.27 -13.80
C TRP A 196 -7.33 19.93 -12.46
N PHE A 197 -5.99 19.75 -12.47
CA PHE A 197 -5.23 19.51 -11.23
C PHE A 197 -5.14 20.78 -10.38
N PHE A 198 -5.00 21.95 -10.99
CA PHE A 198 -5.08 23.21 -10.26
C PHE A 198 -6.47 23.44 -9.66
N ALA A 199 -7.54 23.12 -10.38
CA ALA A 199 -8.90 23.21 -9.87
C ALA A 199 -9.11 22.25 -8.67
N LEU A 200 -8.65 21.00 -8.77
CA LEU A 200 -8.69 20.03 -7.66
C LEU A 200 -7.85 20.50 -6.48
N GLY A 201 -6.64 21.01 -6.72
CA GLY A 201 -5.77 21.55 -5.67
C GLY A 201 -6.42 22.74 -4.95
N GLY A 202 -7.01 23.66 -5.68
CA GLY A 202 -7.77 24.78 -5.10
C GLY A 202 -8.98 24.32 -4.26
N LEU A 203 -9.74 23.35 -4.77
CA LEU A 203 -10.88 22.77 -4.05
C LEU A 203 -10.42 22.01 -2.79
N ALA A 204 -9.32 21.25 -2.88
CA ALA A 204 -8.73 20.54 -1.74
C ALA A 204 -8.27 21.51 -0.66
N VAL A 205 -7.58 22.59 -1.01
CA VAL A 205 -7.15 23.62 -0.06
C VAL A 205 -8.36 24.29 0.59
N ALA A 206 -9.39 24.65 -0.19
CA ALA A 206 -10.61 25.26 0.34
C ALA A 206 -11.37 24.31 1.30
N GLY A 207 -11.36 23.00 1.02
CA GLY A 207 -12.01 22.00 1.89
C GLY A 207 -11.20 21.61 3.13
N ILE A 208 -9.88 21.53 3.00
CA ILE A 208 -8.99 21.11 4.10
C ILE A 208 -8.78 22.24 5.11
N THR A 209 -8.73 23.50 4.65
CA THR A 209 -8.49 24.68 5.52
C THR A 209 -9.45 24.73 6.72
N PRO A 210 -10.79 24.68 6.56
CA PRO A 210 -11.71 24.73 7.70
C PRO A 210 -11.57 23.50 8.62
N VAL A 211 -11.23 22.34 8.07
CA VAL A 211 -10.97 21.13 8.87
C VAL A 211 -9.74 21.31 9.74
N ILE A 212 -8.64 21.86 9.20
CA ILE A 212 -7.43 22.16 9.96
C ILE A 212 -7.72 23.16 11.07
N PHE A 213 -8.46 24.23 10.78
CA PHE A 213 -8.87 25.22 11.80
C PHE A 213 -9.68 24.58 12.92
N HIS A 214 -10.62 23.70 12.58
CA HIS A 214 -11.43 22.99 13.58
C HIS A 214 -10.57 22.04 14.43
N LEU A 215 -9.67 21.27 13.83
CA LEU A 215 -8.76 20.37 14.53
C LEU A 215 -7.80 21.14 15.45
N ALA A 216 -7.30 22.31 15.01
CA ALA A 216 -6.44 23.18 15.79
C ALA A 216 -7.17 23.79 16.99
N SER A 217 -8.40 24.30 16.77
CA SER A 217 -9.20 24.89 17.85
C SER A 217 -9.63 23.91 18.95
N THR A 218 -9.77 22.62 18.59
CA THR A 218 -10.16 21.56 19.52
C THR A 218 -8.99 20.79 20.13
N ASN A 219 -7.75 21.18 19.82
CA ASN A 219 -6.54 20.44 20.23
C ASN A 219 -6.65 18.93 19.97
N ASN A 220 -7.22 18.54 18.82
CA ASN A 220 -7.44 17.16 18.47
C ASN A 220 -6.09 16.43 18.32
N PHE A 221 -6.04 15.15 18.73
CA PHE A 221 -4.80 14.36 18.66
C PHE A 221 -4.16 14.31 17.25
N ARG A 222 -4.97 14.46 16.17
CA ARG A 222 -4.48 14.55 14.79
C ARG A 222 -3.75 15.85 14.52
N TRP A 223 -4.26 16.96 15.08
CA TRP A 223 -3.56 18.24 15.04
C TRP A 223 -2.23 18.12 15.78
N LEU A 224 -2.23 17.49 16.96
CA LEU A 224 -1.01 17.26 17.72
C LEU A 224 0.03 16.45 16.95
N ARG A 225 -0.38 15.44 16.14
CA ARG A 225 0.54 14.69 15.26
C ARG A 225 1.18 15.58 14.18
N LEU A 226 0.43 16.51 13.60
CA LEU A 226 0.98 17.48 12.64
C LEU A 226 1.93 18.47 13.31
N VAL A 227 1.56 18.97 14.48
CA VAL A 227 2.41 19.87 15.27
C VAL A 227 3.69 19.15 15.73
N ALA A 228 3.58 17.91 16.19
CA ALA A 228 4.70 17.07 16.61
C ALA A 228 5.68 16.80 15.45
N PHE A 229 5.19 16.71 14.23
CA PHE A 229 6.04 16.57 13.04
C PHE A 229 6.83 17.85 12.74
N ILE A 230 6.17 19.04 12.85
CA ILE A 230 6.80 20.35 12.56
C ILE A 230 7.72 20.77 13.71
N ASN A 231 7.28 20.54 14.95
CA ASN A 231 8.02 20.88 16.16
C ASN A 231 8.01 19.71 17.16
N PRO A 232 8.99 18.79 17.05
CA PRO A 232 9.07 17.61 17.93
C PRO A 232 9.25 17.93 19.42
N GLU A 233 9.63 19.14 19.79
CA GLU A 233 9.79 19.54 21.18
C GLU A 233 8.46 19.87 21.88
N SER A 234 7.39 20.05 21.11
CA SER A 234 6.08 20.47 21.63
C SER A 234 5.31 19.40 22.40
N ASP A 235 5.61 18.11 22.20
CA ASP A 235 4.92 16.97 22.85
C ASP A 235 5.91 15.84 23.17
N PRO A 236 6.72 15.97 24.25
CA PRO A 236 7.77 15.00 24.59
C PRO A 236 7.27 13.60 24.95
N THR A 237 5.99 13.43 25.25
CA THR A 237 5.41 12.16 25.74
C THR A 237 4.44 11.50 24.76
N GLY A 238 4.01 12.21 23.72
CA GLY A 238 3.03 11.73 22.73
C GLY A 238 3.62 11.36 21.38
N SER A 239 3.07 11.95 20.33
CA SER A 239 3.47 11.65 18.94
C SER A 239 4.92 12.05 18.64
N SER A 240 5.44 13.10 19.26
CA SER A 240 6.85 13.49 19.12
C SER A 240 7.80 12.44 19.68
N TYR A 241 7.45 11.79 20.79
CA TYR A 241 8.23 10.70 21.36
C TYR A 241 8.43 9.56 20.37
N GLN A 242 7.37 9.16 19.64
CA GLN A 242 7.45 8.12 18.61
C GLN A 242 8.40 8.51 17.47
N ILE A 243 8.31 9.76 16.95
CA ILE A 243 9.17 10.25 15.87
C ILE A 243 10.63 10.30 16.30
N VAL A 244 10.92 10.85 17.48
CA VAL A 244 12.30 10.97 17.98
C VAL A 244 12.90 9.60 18.22
N ASN A 245 12.17 8.72 18.90
CA ASN A 245 12.63 7.36 19.16
C ASN A 245 12.83 6.53 17.89
N SER A 246 11.95 6.70 16.90
CA SER A 246 12.09 6.06 15.60
C SER A 246 13.41 6.47 14.92
N LYS A 247 13.73 7.76 14.89
CA LYS A 247 14.99 8.28 14.32
C LYS A 247 16.21 7.76 15.09
N VAL A 248 16.16 7.77 16.42
CA VAL A 248 17.24 7.26 17.29
C VAL A 248 17.45 5.76 17.02
N THR A 249 16.37 4.99 16.95
CA THR A 249 16.41 3.55 16.70
C THR A 249 17.03 3.25 15.33
N VAL A 250 16.55 3.86 14.25
CA VAL A 250 17.13 3.71 12.91
C VAL A 250 18.61 4.12 12.88
N GLY A 251 18.93 5.28 13.46
CA GLY A 251 20.30 5.79 13.48
C GLY A 251 21.28 4.92 14.30
N SER A 252 20.77 4.25 15.33
CA SER A 252 21.59 3.41 16.23
C SER A 252 22.13 2.14 15.55
N GLY A 253 21.54 1.72 14.41
CA GLY A 253 22.00 0.53 13.69
C GLY A 253 23.27 0.73 12.87
N GLY A 254 23.67 1.96 12.56
CA GLY A 254 24.86 2.23 11.75
C GLY A 254 24.84 1.55 10.39
N ILE A 255 26.01 1.12 9.89
CA ILE A 255 26.13 0.53 8.54
C ILE A 255 25.63 -0.91 8.50
N TYR A 256 26.03 -1.76 9.44
CA TYR A 256 25.78 -3.22 9.40
C TYR A 256 24.69 -3.68 10.36
N GLY A 257 24.11 -2.77 11.17
CA GLY A 257 23.15 -3.10 12.20
C GLY A 257 23.79 -3.65 13.47
N LYS A 258 22.96 -3.74 14.53
CA LYS A 258 23.37 -4.34 15.81
C LYS A 258 23.35 -5.86 15.81
N GLY A 259 22.72 -6.44 14.77
CA GLY A 259 22.47 -7.88 14.66
C GLY A 259 21.01 -8.22 14.95
N ALA A 260 20.48 -9.21 14.23
CA ALA A 260 19.07 -9.62 14.30
C ALA A 260 18.65 -10.14 15.69
N TRP A 261 19.60 -10.74 16.42
CA TRP A 261 19.36 -11.39 17.72
C TRP A 261 20.15 -10.74 18.86
N ALA A 262 20.63 -9.51 18.66
CA ALA A 262 21.40 -8.81 19.68
C ALA A 262 20.49 -8.43 20.86
N GLU A 263 20.96 -8.74 22.07
CA GLU A 263 20.28 -8.36 23.31
C GLU A 263 20.36 -6.85 23.56
N GLY A 264 19.37 -6.29 24.25
CA GLY A 264 19.37 -4.90 24.68
C GLY A 264 19.21 -3.87 23.54
N THR A 265 18.72 -4.30 22.37
CA THR A 265 18.35 -3.37 21.28
C THR A 265 17.12 -2.54 21.66
N LEU A 266 16.99 -1.35 21.12
CA LEU A 266 15.84 -0.48 21.33
C LEU A 266 14.54 -1.13 20.83
N THR A 267 14.65 -1.96 19.79
CA THR A 267 13.57 -2.81 19.28
C THR A 267 13.04 -3.76 20.36
N HIS A 268 13.92 -4.51 21.04
CA HIS A 268 13.52 -5.48 22.08
C HIS A 268 13.07 -4.80 23.38
N LEU A 269 13.58 -3.60 23.65
CA LEU A 269 13.12 -2.77 24.77
C LEU A 269 11.77 -2.07 24.50
N ASN A 270 11.17 -2.33 23.34
CA ASN A 270 9.92 -1.68 22.88
C ASN A 270 9.97 -0.14 22.97
N TYR A 271 11.15 0.43 22.63
CA TYR A 271 11.41 1.87 22.68
C TYR A 271 10.55 2.64 21.66
N VAL A 272 10.20 1.99 20.53
CA VAL A 272 9.23 2.47 19.56
C VAL A 272 7.99 1.60 19.69
N PRO A 273 6.86 2.11 20.17
CA PRO A 273 5.59 1.40 20.16
C PRO A 273 5.18 1.04 18.74
N GLU A 274 4.44 -0.06 18.57
CA GLU A 274 3.97 -0.54 17.25
C GLU A 274 5.11 -0.79 16.25
N ASN A 275 6.28 -1.23 16.74
CA ASN A 275 7.46 -1.49 15.92
C ASN A 275 7.29 -2.65 14.93
N HIS A 276 6.34 -3.57 15.15
CA HIS A 276 6.03 -4.70 14.26
C HIS A 276 4.96 -4.37 13.20
N THR A 277 4.26 -3.24 13.33
CA THR A 277 3.23 -2.76 12.40
C THR A 277 3.70 -1.53 11.65
N ASP A 278 3.40 -0.34 12.17
CA ASP A 278 3.62 0.92 11.45
C ASP A 278 5.08 1.34 11.41
N PHE A 279 5.87 0.97 12.41
CA PHE A 279 7.28 1.34 12.54
C PHE A 279 8.25 0.19 12.24
N ILE A 280 7.85 -0.80 11.43
CA ILE A 280 8.69 -1.99 11.15
C ILE A 280 10.03 -1.63 10.50
N PHE A 281 10.12 -0.52 9.77
CA PHE A 281 11.38 -0.05 9.19
C PHE A 281 12.41 0.31 10.25
N THR A 282 12.00 0.68 11.48
CA THR A 282 12.93 0.92 12.60
C THR A 282 13.66 -0.34 13.02
N VAL A 283 12.93 -1.48 13.00
CA VAL A 283 13.52 -2.80 13.29
C VAL A 283 14.59 -3.14 12.25
N VAL A 284 14.27 -2.96 10.96
CA VAL A 284 15.24 -3.16 9.87
C VAL A 284 16.46 -2.24 10.03
N GLY A 285 16.22 -0.95 10.29
CA GLY A 285 17.28 0.04 10.45
C GLY A 285 18.22 -0.26 11.61
N GLU A 286 17.67 -0.65 12.77
CA GLU A 286 18.49 -0.96 13.97
C GLU A 286 19.23 -2.28 13.83
N THR A 287 18.53 -3.35 13.40
CA THR A 287 19.08 -4.70 13.49
C THR A 287 19.91 -5.11 12.29
N LEU A 288 19.57 -4.63 11.09
CA LEU A 288 20.26 -4.91 9.82
C LEU A 288 21.04 -3.71 9.26
N GLY A 289 20.88 -2.54 9.87
CA GLY A 289 21.58 -1.32 9.54
C GLY A 289 21.26 -0.76 8.16
N PHE A 290 22.14 0.13 7.69
CA PHE A 290 22.01 0.76 6.38
C PHE A 290 22.02 -0.26 5.23
N VAL A 291 22.82 -1.32 5.34
CA VAL A 291 22.88 -2.38 4.32
C VAL A 291 21.54 -3.10 4.19
N GLY A 292 20.92 -3.49 5.32
CA GLY A 292 19.60 -4.11 5.31
C GLY A 292 18.52 -3.18 4.73
N ALA A 293 18.54 -1.90 5.10
CA ALA A 293 17.65 -0.90 4.55
C ALA A 293 17.84 -0.73 3.02
N CYS A 294 19.08 -0.71 2.53
CA CYS A 294 19.38 -0.64 1.08
C CYS A 294 18.88 -1.87 0.32
N ILE A 295 19.01 -3.07 0.88
CA ILE A 295 18.48 -4.31 0.27
C ILE A 295 16.97 -4.21 0.16
N LEU A 296 16.29 -3.79 1.22
CA LEU A 296 14.84 -3.61 1.24
C LEU A 296 14.37 -2.59 0.19
N LEU A 297 15.00 -1.42 0.15
CA LEU A 297 14.71 -0.37 -0.84
C LEU A 297 15.01 -0.84 -2.26
N GLY A 298 16.07 -1.61 -2.46
CA GLY A 298 16.44 -2.21 -3.75
C GLY A 298 15.38 -3.18 -4.25
N LEU A 299 14.80 -4.01 -3.37
CA LEU A 299 13.69 -4.91 -3.71
C LEU A 299 12.43 -4.14 -4.09
N TYR A 300 12.07 -3.07 -3.36
CA TYR A 300 10.95 -2.21 -3.73
C TYR A 300 11.19 -1.48 -5.04
N ALA A 301 12.38 -0.92 -5.23
CA ALA A 301 12.74 -0.25 -6.48
C ALA A 301 12.65 -1.21 -7.68
N PHE A 302 13.12 -2.45 -7.53
CA PHE A 302 12.98 -3.48 -8.54
C PHE A 302 11.51 -3.81 -8.83
N LEU A 303 10.68 -4.00 -7.79
CA LEU A 303 9.24 -4.28 -7.92
C LEU A 303 8.52 -3.15 -8.68
N ILE A 304 8.70 -1.90 -8.26
CA ILE A 304 8.09 -0.72 -8.87
C ILE A 304 8.57 -0.53 -10.31
N PHE A 305 9.89 -0.65 -10.56
CA PHE A 305 10.45 -0.54 -11.89
C PHE A 305 9.91 -1.63 -12.83
N ARG A 306 9.75 -2.87 -12.31
CA ARG A 306 9.16 -3.96 -13.10
C ARG A 306 7.73 -3.66 -13.47
N MET A 307 6.91 -3.14 -12.53
CA MET A 307 5.53 -2.73 -12.81
C MET A 307 5.47 -1.59 -13.82
N LEU A 308 6.37 -0.61 -13.75
CA LEU A 308 6.47 0.47 -14.73
C LEU A 308 6.74 -0.07 -16.14
N LEU A 309 7.68 -1.01 -16.28
CA LEU A 309 7.96 -1.66 -17.57
C LEU A 309 6.74 -2.43 -18.10
N LEU A 310 6.01 -3.14 -17.23
CA LEU A 310 4.80 -3.86 -17.61
C LEU A 310 3.68 -2.90 -18.05
N ALA A 311 3.49 -1.79 -17.34
CA ALA A 311 2.54 -0.75 -17.72
C ALA A 311 2.90 -0.12 -19.08
N TYR A 312 4.17 0.19 -19.30
CA TYR A 312 4.65 0.76 -20.57
C TYR A 312 4.39 -0.17 -21.77
N HIS A 313 4.54 -1.49 -21.60
CA HIS A 313 4.32 -2.47 -22.65
C HIS A 313 2.87 -2.97 -22.74
N THR A 314 1.95 -2.45 -21.96
CA THR A 314 0.53 -2.83 -21.99
C THR A 314 -0.24 -1.90 -22.91
N ASP A 315 -0.80 -2.44 -24.02
CA ASP A 315 -1.52 -1.67 -25.04
C ASP A 315 -2.97 -1.39 -24.62
N ASP A 316 -3.58 -2.29 -23.84
CA ASP A 316 -4.92 -2.09 -23.28
C ASP A 316 -4.90 -1.06 -22.15
N ARG A 317 -5.62 0.04 -22.33
CA ARG A 317 -5.66 1.15 -21.37
C ARG A 317 -6.22 0.73 -20.01
N PHE A 318 -7.20 -0.17 -19.96
CA PHE A 318 -7.76 -0.64 -18.70
C PHE A 318 -6.71 -1.41 -17.90
N GLY A 319 -6.02 -2.35 -18.55
CA GLY A 319 -4.92 -3.08 -17.93
C GLY A 319 -3.77 -2.18 -17.52
N GLN A 320 -3.40 -1.20 -18.36
CA GLN A 320 -2.38 -0.21 -18.05
C GLN A 320 -2.72 0.58 -16.79
N PHE A 321 -3.97 1.09 -16.66
CA PHE A 321 -4.41 1.84 -15.49
C PHE A 321 -4.45 0.98 -14.22
N ILE A 322 -4.81 -0.30 -14.31
CA ILE A 322 -4.71 -1.23 -13.18
C ILE A 322 -3.28 -1.31 -12.68
N ILE A 323 -2.31 -1.56 -13.58
CA ILE A 323 -0.89 -1.68 -13.20
C ILE A 323 -0.40 -0.38 -12.55
N ILE A 324 -0.70 0.77 -13.16
CA ILE A 324 -0.28 2.08 -12.64
C ILE A 324 -0.97 2.38 -11.30
N GLY A 325 -2.24 2.04 -11.15
CA GLY A 325 -2.97 2.23 -9.89
C GLY A 325 -2.36 1.42 -8.74
N VAL A 326 -2.07 0.12 -8.97
CA VAL A 326 -1.40 -0.72 -7.97
C VAL A 326 0.02 -0.22 -7.69
N MET A 327 0.76 0.16 -8.72
CA MET A 327 2.11 0.71 -8.59
C MET A 327 2.11 1.99 -7.74
N SER A 328 1.20 2.93 -8.01
CA SER A 328 1.11 4.18 -7.26
C SER A 328 0.71 3.96 -5.80
N MET A 329 -0.20 3.02 -5.56
CA MET A 329 -0.57 2.59 -4.21
C MET A 329 0.65 2.09 -3.43
N LEU A 330 1.39 1.13 -3.98
CA LEU A 330 2.57 0.56 -3.32
C LEU A 330 3.67 1.58 -3.13
N LEU A 331 3.96 2.39 -4.15
CA LEU A 331 4.99 3.43 -4.09
C LEU A 331 4.71 4.43 -2.96
N PHE A 332 3.45 4.88 -2.84
CA PHE A 332 3.08 5.84 -1.81
C PHE A 332 3.15 5.22 -0.41
N HIS A 333 2.70 3.98 -0.22
CA HIS A 333 2.84 3.29 1.07
C HIS A 333 4.31 3.19 1.51
N VAL A 334 5.21 2.82 0.59
CA VAL A 334 6.65 2.71 0.87
C VAL A 334 7.22 4.08 1.25
N TYR A 335 6.90 5.11 0.46
CA TYR A 335 7.36 6.48 0.70
C TYR A 335 6.88 7.01 2.05
N GLU A 336 5.60 6.83 2.35
CA GLU A 336 4.98 7.32 3.57
C GLU A 336 5.51 6.59 4.82
N ASN A 337 5.53 5.26 4.83
CA ASN A 337 5.97 4.49 5.98
C ASN A 337 7.44 4.72 6.30
N ILE A 338 8.33 4.64 5.30
CA ILE A 338 9.75 4.89 5.51
C ILE A 338 9.98 6.35 5.88
N GLY A 339 9.30 7.28 5.19
CA GLY A 339 9.36 8.70 5.48
C GLY A 339 8.96 9.04 6.93
N MET A 340 7.91 8.40 7.44
CA MET A 340 7.47 8.51 8.81
C MET A 340 8.54 7.99 9.79
N CYS A 341 9.13 6.82 9.52
CA CYS A 341 10.15 6.23 10.40
C CYS A 341 11.43 7.08 10.48
N ILE A 342 11.81 7.75 9.40
CA ILE A 342 12.99 8.66 9.39
C ILE A 342 12.62 10.12 9.69
N GLY A 343 11.34 10.41 9.94
CA GLY A 343 10.84 11.73 10.33
C GLY A 343 10.79 12.76 9.21
N VAL A 344 10.63 12.33 7.96
CA VAL A 344 10.40 13.18 6.77
C VAL A 344 8.89 13.35 6.49
N MET A 345 8.05 12.44 7.02
CA MET A 345 6.61 12.46 6.92
C MET A 345 5.96 12.42 8.31
N PRO A 346 4.74 12.98 8.47
CA PRO A 346 4.01 12.87 9.74
C PRO A 346 3.57 11.43 10.02
N ILE A 347 3.24 11.10 11.27
CA ILE A 347 2.75 9.77 11.64
C ILE A 347 1.31 9.60 11.14
N THR A 348 1.13 8.76 10.15
CA THR A 348 -0.17 8.43 9.56
C THR A 348 -0.69 7.05 9.94
N GLY A 349 0.20 6.14 10.38
CA GLY A 349 -0.15 4.76 10.72
C GLY A 349 -0.38 3.89 9.49
N ILE A 350 0.27 4.20 8.35
CA ILE A 350 0.21 3.37 7.15
C ILE A 350 1.26 2.25 7.25
N PRO A 351 0.86 0.97 7.12
CA PRO A 351 1.81 -0.14 7.17
C PRO A 351 2.68 -0.22 5.91
N LEU A 352 3.90 -0.72 6.06
CA LEU A 352 4.83 -0.97 4.95
C LEU A 352 4.39 -2.23 4.18
N PRO A 353 4.05 -2.16 2.87
CA PRO A 353 3.54 -3.27 2.08
C PRO A 353 4.45 -4.50 2.16
N PHE A 354 3.87 -5.67 2.33
CA PHE A 354 4.54 -6.98 2.45
C PHE A 354 5.38 -7.18 3.73
N ILE A 355 5.88 -6.10 4.36
CA ILE A 355 6.82 -6.15 5.48
C ILE A 355 6.12 -6.07 6.83
N SER A 356 5.22 -5.09 7.01
CA SER A 356 4.49 -4.87 8.26
C SER A 356 3.61 -6.06 8.62
N TYR A 357 3.51 -6.34 9.91
CA TYR A 357 2.55 -7.31 10.42
C TYR A 357 1.11 -6.87 10.13
N GLY A 358 0.36 -7.75 9.48
CA GLY A 358 -1.04 -7.49 9.16
C GLY A 358 -1.55 -8.38 8.03
N GLY A 359 -2.40 -9.35 8.37
CA GLY A 359 -2.90 -10.33 7.40
C GLY A 359 -3.68 -9.68 6.26
N THR A 360 -4.60 -8.76 6.57
CA THR A 360 -5.41 -8.07 5.55
C THR A 360 -4.53 -7.26 4.61
N ASN A 361 -3.58 -6.48 5.16
CA ASN A 361 -2.66 -5.67 4.36
C ASN A 361 -1.83 -6.54 3.41
N LEU A 362 -1.21 -7.61 3.91
CA LEU A 362 -0.40 -8.52 3.08
C LEU A 362 -1.23 -9.14 1.94
N VAL A 363 -2.41 -9.68 2.27
CA VAL A 363 -3.29 -10.34 1.29
C VAL A 363 -3.76 -9.35 0.23
N ILE A 364 -4.12 -8.12 0.59
CA ILE A 364 -4.59 -7.09 -0.34
C ILE A 364 -3.45 -6.60 -1.25
N ASN A 365 -2.26 -6.36 -0.71
CA ASN A 365 -1.11 -5.98 -1.53
C ASN A 365 -0.73 -7.11 -2.50
N MET A 366 -0.77 -8.37 -2.06
CA MET A 366 -0.57 -9.53 -2.94
C MET A 366 -1.70 -9.69 -3.96
N ALA A 367 -2.95 -9.37 -3.62
CA ALA A 367 -4.05 -9.33 -4.58
C ALA A 367 -3.80 -8.27 -5.66
N GLY A 368 -3.24 -7.11 -5.30
CA GLY A 368 -2.77 -6.10 -6.26
C GLY A 368 -1.72 -6.67 -7.22
N ILE A 369 -0.70 -7.38 -6.71
CA ILE A 369 0.28 -8.07 -7.55
C ILE A 369 -0.39 -9.13 -8.44
N GLY A 370 -1.34 -9.89 -7.90
CA GLY A 370 -2.15 -10.86 -8.66
C GLY A 370 -2.91 -10.23 -9.81
N LEU A 371 -3.48 -9.02 -9.63
CA LEU A 371 -4.14 -8.27 -10.69
C LEU A 371 -3.14 -7.83 -11.78
N VAL A 372 -1.97 -7.34 -11.40
CA VAL A 372 -0.91 -6.98 -12.36
C VAL A 372 -0.48 -8.18 -13.18
N LEU A 373 -0.24 -9.32 -12.54
CA LEU A 373 0.11 -10.58 -13.22
C LEU A 373 -1.02 -11.07 -14.14
N ASN A 374 -2.27 -10.88 -13.73
CA ASN A 374 -3.44 -11.23 -14.51
C ASN A 374 -3.49 -10.41 -15.82
N VAL A 375 -3.30 -9.09 -15.73
CA VAL A 375 -3.23 -8.22 -16.90
C VAL A 375 -2.13 -8.69 -17.87
N THR A 376 -0.92 -8.97 -17.38
CA THR A 376 0.19 -9.39 -18.23
C THR A 376 -0.04 -10.75 -18.88
N ARG A 377 -0.69 -11.68 -18.18
CA ARG A 377 -1.02 -13.00 -18.69
C ARG A 377 -2.06 -12.97 -19.82
N TYR A 378 -3.12 -12.18 -19.68
CA TYR A 378 -4.25 -12.20 -20.61
C TYR A 378 -4.16 -11.16 -21.74
N LYS A 379 -3.25 -10.20 -21.64
CA LYS A 379 -2.96 -9.21 -22.69
C LYS A 379 -2.79 -9.86 -24.06
N SER A 380 -1.98 -10.87 -24.14
CA SER A 380 -1.58 -11.52 -25.38
C SER A 380 -2.63 -12.44 -25.99
N SER A 381 -3.65 -12.85 -25.24
CA SER A 381 -4.75 -13.64 -25.82
C SER A 381 -5.69 -12.81 -26.70
N LEU A 382 -5.78 -11.51 -26.45
CA LEU A 382 -6.53 -10.55 -27.25
C LEU A 382 -5.77 -10.22 -28.56
N ASP A 383 -4.48 -9.98 -28.48
CA ASP A 383 -3.63 -9.72 -29.66
C ASP A 383 -3.59 -10.89 -30.62
N LEU A 384 -3.62 -12.13 -30.15
CA LEU A 384 -3.67 -13.32 -30.99
C LEU A 384 -5.02 -13.47 -31.73
N ARG A 385 -6.14 -13.12 -31.11
CA ARG A 385 -7.46 -13.16 -31.73
C ARG A 385 -7.62 -12.08 -32.81
N VAL A 386 -7.18 -10.84 -32.50
CA VAL A 386 -7.24 -9.75 -33.47
C VAL A 386 -6.38 -10.05 -34.71
N ARG A 387 -5.21 -10.69 -34.55
CA ARG A 387 -4.37 -11.12 -35.68
C ARG A 387 -4.97 -12.28 -36.48
N GLN A 388 -5.74 -13.16 -35.83
CA GLN A 388 -6.44 -14.25 -36.52
C GLN A 388 -7.69 -13.79 -37.28
N GLU A 389 -8.31 -12.68 -36.86
CA GLU A 389 -9.46 -12.08 -37.56
C GLU A 389 -9.02 -11.15 -38.71
N GLN A 390 -7.74 -10.83 -38.85
CA GLN A 390 -7.16 -10.01 -39.93
C GLN A 390 -6.48 -10.85 -41.03
N VAL A 391 -6.43 -12.17 -40.90
CA VAL A 391 -5.95 -13.15 -41.89
C VAL A 391 -7.13 -13.91 -42.45
#